data_34bac887ba9e81a11db2ba1cd94537a7
#
_entry.id   34bac887ba9e81a11db2ba1cd94537a7
#
_cell.length_a   1.000
_cell.length_b   1.000
_cell.length_c   1.000
_cell.angle_alpha   90.00
_cell.angle_beta   90.00
_cell.angle_gamma   90.00
#
_symmetry.space_group_name_H-M   'P 1'
#
loop_
_entity.id
_entity.type
_entity.pdbx_description
1 polymer ?
#
loop_
_entity_poly.entity_id
_entity_poly.type
_entity_poly.pdbx_seq_one_letter_code
_entity_poly.pdbx_strand_id
1 'polypeptide(L)'
;MEGTRNVVRFANAVRAARLHHVSSIAVAGGSFRGEFTEDSFDEGQELGQPYYRTKFDAEKIVRGEARVPFRVYRPGIVIGASVDGAADRVDGIYYSFKIIQRLRDALPSWVPLVGIEGGRLNLVPVDFVARAIAHISDRPGLDGQVFHLVDPSPASFGDTLNVFCRAAHAPQFSLRIDARAAAILPGDLTKMLQSWTVFQTVKRQVLEGINVPEAAISYASVRTRFTCAKAEKALDGSGIEVPPLAAYAWKIWDYYERHLDPTAPTAPNFRAALTDKVALVTGASSGIGRATAVALASQGRR
;
A
#
# COMPACT_ATOMS: atom_id res chain seq x y z
N MET A 1 -21.99 -7.32 -2.34
CA MET A 1 -23.17 -6.78 -1.62
C MET A 1 -24.01 -7.86 -0.96
N GLU A 2 -24.35 -8.93 -1.65
CA GLU A 2 -25.13 -10.02 -1.08
C GLU A 2 -24.44 -10.67 0.14
N GLY A 3 -23.14 -10.90 0.09
CA GLY A 3 -22.37 -11.39 1.23
C GLY A 3 -22.51 -10.53 2.48
N THR A 4 -22.44 -9.19 2.35
CA THR A 4 -22.62 -8.28 3.49
C THR A 4 -24.03 -8.38 4.05
N ARG A 5 -25.05 -8.45 3.20
CA ARG A 5 -26.45 -8.60 3.64
C ARG A 5 -26.66 -9.93 4.36
N ASN A 6 -26.06 -11.01 3.89
CA ASN A 6 -26.13 -12.31 4.56
C ASN A 6 -25.46 -12.28 5.94
N VAL A 7 -24.31 -11.62 6.08
CA VAL A 7 -23.63 -11.44 7.38
C VAL A 7 -24.51 -10.62 8.33
N VAL A 8 -25.11 -9.51 7.87
CA VAL A 8 -26.00 -8.68 8.68
C VAL A 8 -27.24 -9.47 9.12
N ARG A 9 -27.87 -10.21 8.22
CA ARG A 9 -29.02 -11.09 8.54
C ARG A 9 -28.65 -12.15 9.57
N PHE A 10 -27.48 -12.77 9.40
CA PHE A 10 -26.99 -13.76 10.36
C PHE A 10 -26.75 -13.13 11.74
N ALA A 11 -26.01 -11.99 11.79
CA ALA A 11 -25.75 -11.29 13.04
C ALA A 11 -27.07 -10.91 13.78
N ASN A 12 -28.05 -10.41 13.03
CA ASN A 12 -29.37 -10.09 13.58
C ASN A 12 -30.10 -11.35 14.10
N ALA A 13 -30.06 -12.47 13.35
CA ALA A 13 -30.74 -13.71 13.72
C ALA A 13 -30.17 -14.35 15.00
N VAL A 14 -28.84 -14.37 15.13
CA VAL A 14 -28.16 -14.92 16.32
C VAL A 14 -28.06 -13.89 17.46
N ARG A 15 -28.56 -12.69 17.27
CA ARG A 15 -28.44 -11.59 18.24
C ARG A 15 -26.99 -11.38 18.68
N ALA A 16 -26.09 -11.27 17.69
CA ALA A 16 -24.67 -11.09 17.96
C ALA A 16 -24.44 -9.89 18.91
N ALA A 17 -23.50 -10.02 19.84
CA ALA A 17 -23.19 -8.96 20.80
C ALA A 17 -22.76 -7.67 20.09
N ARG A 18 -22.06 -7.81 18.95
CA ARG A 18 -21.63 -6.68 18.11
C ARG A 18 -21.25 -7.15 16.71
N LEU A 19 -21.46 -6.29 15.71
CA LEU A 19 -20.98 -6.46 14.34
C LEU A 19 -19.84 -5.48 14.08
N HIS A 20 -18.69 -5.98 13.67
CA HIS A 20 -17.56 -5.19 13.24
C HIS A 20 -17.46 -5.22 11.71
N HIS A 21 -17.59 -4.05 11.06
CA HIS A 21 -17.54 -3.93 9.61
C HIS A 21 -16.25 -3.24 9.16
N VAL A 22 -15.39 -3.95 8.46
CA VAL A 22 -14.19 -3.39 7.84
C VAL A 22 -14.56 -2.86 6.45
N SER A 23 -14.81 -1.56 6.40
CA SER A 23 -15.09 -0.78 5.20
C SER A 23 -13.79 -0.29 4.54
N SER A 24 -13.73 0.94 4.07
CA SER A 24 -12.54 1.61 3.51
C SER A 24 -12.81 3.11 3.39
N ILE A 25 -11.76 3.94 3.39
CA ILE A 25 -11.89 5.35 2.96
C ILE A 25 -12.39 5.51 1.51
N ALA A 26 -12.36 4.43 0.74
CA ALA A 26 -12.91 4.39 -0.63
C ALA A 26 -14.41 4.72 -0.73
N VAL A 27 -15.15 4.71 0.38
CA VAL A 27 -16.55 5.16 0.43
C VAL A 27 -16.71 6.64 0.07
N ALA A 28 -15.65 7.43 0.20
CA ALA A 28 -15.63 8.83 -0.25
C ALA A 28 -15.58 8.99 -1.77
N GLY A 29 -15.44 7.89 -2.53
CA GLY A 29 -15.22 7.97 -3.97
C GLY A 29 -13.83 8.49 -4.37
N GLY A 30 -13.56 8.59 -5.66
CA GLY A 30 -12.27 9.05 -6.19
C GLY A 30 -12.23 10.55 -6.51
N SER A 31 -13.36 11.21 -6.63
CA SER A 31 -13.49 12.60 -7.08
C SER A 31 -13.89 13.58 -5.97
N PHE A 32 -14.17 13.10 -4.75
CA PHE A 32 -14.53 13.96 -3.63
C PHE A 32 -13.41 14.97 -3.33
N ARG A 33 -13.81 16.19 -3.01
CA ARG A 33 -12.89 17.29 -2.70
C ARG A 33 -13.24 17.90 -1.35
N GLY A 34 -12.25 18.13 -0.55
CA GLY A 34 -12.42 18.68 0.79
C GLY A 34 -12.19 17.66 1.88
N GLU A 35 -12.83 17.91 3.01
CA GLU A 35 -12.67 17.09 4.21
C GLU A 35 -13.78 16.04 4.30
N PHE A 36 -13.39 14.77 4.38
CA PHE A 36 -14.30 13.66 4.61
C PHE A 36 -14.05 13.14 6.04
N THR A 37 -15.00 13.41 6.91
CA THR A 37 -14.90 13.08 8.34
C THR A 37 -15.40 11.67 8.61
N GLU A 38 -15.21 11.19 9.82
CA GLU A 38 -15.74 9.90 10.27
C GLU A 38 -17.28 9.90 10.33
N ASP A 39 -17.92 11.07 10.41
CA ASP A 39 -19.37 11.22 10.33
C ASP A 39 -19.91 11.31 8.90
N SER A 40 -19.07 11.68 7.94
CA SER A 40 -19.44 11.76 6.53
C SER A 40 -19.72 10.37 5.95
N PHE A 41 -20.74 10.27 5.09
CA PHE A 41 -21.05 9.02 4.39
C PHE A 41 -21.64 9.27 3.00
N ASP A 42 -22.87 9.73 2.89
CA ASP A 42 -23.58 10.00 1.63
C ASP A 42 -23.59 11.51 1.38
N GLU A 43 -22.48 12.01 0.84
CA GLU A 43 -22.23 13.43 0.58
C GLU A 43 -22.48 13.79 -0.91
N GLY A 44 -23.17 12.91 -1.65
CA GLY A 44 -23.38 13.07 -3.09
C GLY A 44 -22.15 12.82 -3.95
N GLN A 45 -21.14 12.15 -3.40
CA GLN A 45 -19.90 11.83 -4.11
C GLN A 45 -20.09 10.86 -5.26
N GLU A 46 -19.34 11.05 -6.33
CA GLU A 46 -19.33 10.12 -7.47
C GLU A 46 -18.64 8.81 -7.12
N LEU A 47 -19.34 7.70 -7.35
CA LEU A 47 -18.88 6.34 -7.15
C LEU A 47 -18.65 5.64 -8.48
N GLY A 48 -17.91 6.28 -9.39
CA GLY A 48 -17.73 5.83 -10.78
C GLY A 48 -17.06 4.47 -10.92
N GLN A 49 -16.13 4.12 -10.03
CA GLN A 49 -15.48 2.81 -10.06
C GLN A 49 -16.28 1.76 -9.26
N PRO A 50 -16.37 0.51 -9.77
CA PRO A 50 -17.09 -0.57 -9.08
C PRO A 50 -16.62 -0.82 -7.64
N TYR A 51 -15.32 -0.64 -7.37
CA TYR A 51 -14.75 -0.80 -6.03
C TYR A 51 -15.36 0.20 -5.04
N TYR A 52 -15.40 1.50 -5.40
CA TYR A 52 -15.97 2.54 -4.55
C TYR A 52 -17.45 2.27 -4.26
N ARG A 53 -18.19 1.94 -5.32
CA ARG A 53 -19.61 1.59 -5.23
C ARG A 53 -19.86 0.42 -4.29
N THR A 54 -19.10 -0.67 -4.46
CA THR A 54 -19.31 -1.87 -3.64
C THR A 54 -18.97 -1.64 -2.17
N LYS A 55 -17.95 -0.83 -1.85
CA LYS A 55 -17.61 -0.48 -0.46
C LYS A 55 -18.68 0.42 0.16
N PHE A 56 -19.15 1.42 -0.58
CA PHE A 56 -20.22 2.31 -0.15
C PHE A 56 -21.53 1.54 0.11
N ASP A 57 -21.97 0.73 -0.84
CA ASP A 57 -23.21 -0.04 -0.71
C ASP A 57 -23.14 -1.08 0.42
N ALA A 58 -21.97 -1.70 0.65
CA ALA A 58 -21.77 -2.62 1.76
C ALA A 58 -21.92 -1.90 3.11
N GLU A 59 -21.31 -0.73 3.28
CA GLU A 59 -21.46 0.06 4.50
C GLU A 59 -22.90 0.58 4.67
N LYS A 60 -23.58 0.98 3.58
CA LYS A 60 -24.98 1.39 3.59
C LYS A 60 -25.90 0.27 4.10
N ILE A 61 -25.64 -0.99 3.70
CA ILE A 61 -26.37 -2.15 4.19
C ILE A 61 -26.17 -2.32 5.70
N VAL A 62 -24.94 -2.24 6.20
CA VAL A 62 -24.67 -2.36 7.64
C VAL A 62 -25.38 -1.28 8.42
N ARG A 63 -25.30 -0.02 7.99
CA ARG A 63 -25.95 1.13 8.67
C ARG A 63 -27.48 1.04 8.67
N GLY A 64 -28.07 0.52 7.60
CA GLY A 64 -29.53 0.48 7.41
C GLY A 64 -30.20 -0.81 7.91
N GLU A 65 -29.51 -1.95 7.85
CA GLU A 65 -30.13 -3.26 8.10
C GLU A 65 -29.65 -3.94 9.39
N ALA A 66 -28.54 -3.47 10.01
CA ALA A 66 -28.10 -4.05 11.29
C ALA A 66 -29.01 -3.62 12.43
N ARG A 67 -29.51 -4.62 13.19
CA ARG A 67 -30.32 -4.44 14.41
C ARG A 67 -29.50 -4.70 15.68
N VAL A 68 -28.31 -5.26 15.54
CA VAL A 68 -27.34 -5.43 16.61
C VAL A 68 -26.41 -4.21 16.64
N PRO A 69 -25.76 -3.91 17.77
CA PRO A 69 -24.72 -2.87 17.82
C PRO A 69 -23.65 -3.12 16.77
N PHE A 70 -23.16 -2.08 16.11
CA PHE A 70 -22.11 -2.21 15.11
C PHE A 70 -21.06 -1.12 15.22
N ARG A 71 -19.88 -1.39 14.67
CA ARG A 71 -18.79 -0.43 14.45
C ARG A 71 -18.25 -0.56 13.04
N VAL A 72 -17.90 0.57 12.45
CA VAL A 72 -17.33 0.63 11.11
C VAL A 72 -15.90 1.11 11.18
N TYR A 73 -15.00 0.41 10.51
CA TYR A 73 -13.60 0.78 10.36
C TYR A 73 -13.31 1.09 8.91
N ARG A 74 -12.76 2.26 8.64
CA ARG A 74 -12.39 2.71 7.30
C ARG A 74 -10.87 2.86 7.21
N PRO A 75 -10.13 1.77 6.94
CA PRO A 75 -8.71 1.87 6.70
C PRO A 75 -8.40 2.71 5.47
N GLY A 76 -7.22 3.34 5.48
CA GLY A 76 -6.57 3.90 4.31
C GLY A 76 -6.18 2.83 3.29
N ILE A 77 -5.22 3.14 2.44
CA ILE A 77 -4.60 2.17 1.53
C ILE A 77 -3.69 1.27 2.40
N VAL A 78 -4.13 0.03 2.61
CA VAL A 78 -3.39 -0.92 3.44
C VAL A 78 -2.24 -1.51 2.65
N ILE A 79 -1.04 -1.46 3.23
CA ILE A 79 0.17 -2.07 2.68
C ILE A 79 0.69 -3.14 3.63
N GLY A 80 1.79 -3.80 3.27
CA GLY A 80 2.40 -4.86 4.09
C GLY A 80 2.71 -4.43 5.51
N ALA A 81 3.01 -5.39 6.35
CA ALA A 81 3.28 -5.17 7.77
C ALA A 81 4.54 -4.31 8.00
N SER A 82 4.48 -3.41 8.98
CA SER A 82 5.62 -2.55 9.32
C SER A 82 6.78 -3.30 9.98
N VAL A 83 6.52 -4.48 10.52
CA VAL A 83 7.52 -5.29 11.23
C VAL A 83 8.45 -6.06 10.29
N ASP A 84 7.94 -6.59 9.17
CA ASP A 84 8.67 -7.46 8.25
C ASP A 84 8.35 -7.24 6.75
N GLY A 85 7.42 -6.35 6.43
CA GLY A 85 7.00 -6.06 5.06
C GLY A 85 5.99 -7.04 4.48
N ALA A 86 5.58 -8.07 5.22
CA ALA A 86 4.72 -9.14 4.72
C ALA A 86 3.40 -8.62 4.16
N ALA A 87 3.06 -9.08 2.96
CA ALA A 87 1.82 -8.78 2.25
C ALA A 87 1.37 -9.97 1.41
N ASP A 88 0.06 -10.16 1.30
CA ASP A 88 -0.50 -11.31 0.55
C ASP A 88 -0.75 -11.00 -0.93
N ARG A 89 -0.78 -9.73 -1.30
CA ARG A 89 -1.18 -9.31 -2.65
C ARG A 89 -0.39 -8.10 -3.15
N VAL A 90 -0.23 -8.06 -4.46
CA VAL A 90 0.30 -6.91 -5.20
C VAL A 90 -0.88 -6.09 -5.71
N ASP A 91 -1.20 -4.99 -5.05
CA ASP A 91 -2.21 -4.03 -5.48
C ASP A 91 -1.81 -2.59 -5.09
N GLY A 92 -2.61 -1.62 -5.47
CA GLY A 92 -2.40 -0.23 -5.08
C GLY A 92 -1.01 0.30 -5.45
N ILE A 93 -0.26 0.76 -4.45
CA ILE A 93 1.06 1.37 -4.64
C ILE A 93 2.12 0.38 -5.19
N TYR A 94 1.94 -0.93 -4.97
CA TYR A 94 2.88 -1.94 -5.46
C TYR A 94 3.03 -1.95 -6.99
N TYR A 95 2.02 -1.47 -7.74
CA TYR A 95 2.16 -1.32 -9.20
C TYR A 95 3.28 -0.34 -9.59
N SER A 96 3.61 0.62 -8.73
CA SER A 96 4.75 1.52 -8.97
C SER A 96 6.11 0.85 -8.77
N PHE A 97 6.17 -0.28 -8.06
CA PHE A 97 7.43 -0.95 -7.73
C PHE A 97 8.14 -1.48 -8.97
N LYS A 98 7.39 -2.00 -9.95
CA LYS A 98 7.98 -2.40 -11.24
C LYS A 98 8.61 -1.22 -12.00
N ILE A 99 8.00 -0.05 -11.91
CA ILE A 99 8.55 1.17 -12.51
C ILE A 99 9.83 1.55 -11.79
N ILE A 100 9.82 1.53 -10.46
CA ILE A 100 10.99 1.85 -9.63
C ILE A 100 12.14 0.86 -9.89
N GLN A 101 11.86 -0.45 -10.02
CA GLN A 101 12.88 -1.46 -10.39
C GLN A 101 13.53 -1.14 -11.73
N ARG A 102 12.74 -0.87 -12.77
CA ARG A 102 13.28 -0.54 -14.09
C ARG A 102 14.08 0.76 -14.09
N LEU A 103 13.64 1.76 -13.32
CA LEU A 103 14.41 3.00 -13.14
C LEU A 103 15.76 2.74 -12.47
N ARG A 104 15.77 1.88 -11.42
CA ARG A 104 17.01 1.47 -10.73
C ARG A 104 17.95 0.73 -11.67
N ASP A 105 17.42 -0.19 -12.48
CA ASP A 105 18.23 -1.01 -13.36
C ASP A 105 18.76 -0.26 -14.57
N ALA A 106 18.05 0.80 -15.00
CA ALA A 106 18.41 1.60 -16.17
C ALA A 106 19.29 2.82 -15.86
N LEU A 107 19.25 3.35 -14.62
CA LEU A 107 19.85 4.64 -14.28
C LEU A 107 20.57 4.58 -12.92
N PRO A 108 21.72 5.25 -12.79
CA PRO A 108 22.37 5.45 -11.49
C PRO A 108 21.47 6.20 -10.51
N SER A 109 21.55 5.90 -9.22
CA SER A 109 20.68 6.46 -8.17
C SER A 109 20.80 7.99 -7.99
N TRP A 110 21.90 8.59 -8.45
CA TRP A 110 22.14 10.04 -8.37
C TRP A 110 21.46 10.84 -9.50
N VAL A 111 20.90 10.18 -10.53
CA VAL A 111 20.24 10.87 -11.66
C VAL A 111 18.93 11.47 -11.17
N PRO A 112 18.74 12.81 -11.28
CA PRO A 112 17.48 13.43 -10.89
C PRO A 112 16.39 13.11 -11.91
N LEU A 113 15.22 12.67 -11.43
CA LEU A 113 14.07 12.42 -12.28
C LEU A 113 13.06 13.56 -12.18
N VAL A 114 12.34 13.77 -13.28
CA VAL A 114 11.15 14.63 -13.30
C VAL A 114 9.92 13.75 -13.10
N GLY A 115 9.10 14.08 -12.13
CA GLY A 115 7.87 13.37 -11.81
C GLY A 115 6.66 14.29 -11.78
N ILE A 116 5.50 13.69 -11.60
CA ILE A 116 4.24 14.38 -11.40
C ILE A 116 3.95 14.40 -9.89
N GLU A 117 3.68 15.61 -9.37
CA GLU A 117 3.16 15.73 -8.01
C GLU A 117 1.65 15.51 -8.02
N GLY A 118 1.15 14.83 -6.99
CA GLY A 118 -0.25 14.49 -6.88
C GLY A 118 -0.82 14.81 -5.49
N GLY A 119 -1.99 14.25 -5.22
CA GLY A 119 -2.63 14.34 -3.92
C GLY A 119 -1.87 13.63 -2.81
N ARG A 120 -2.45 13.60 -1.63
CA ARG A 120 -1.87 12.89 -0.48
C ARG A 120 -2.33 11.45 -0.46
N LEU A 121 -1.40 10.52 -0.22
CA LEU A 121 -1.69 9.09 -0.13
C LEU A 121 -1.75 8.63 1.32
N ASN A 122 -2.89 8.15 1.70
CA ASN A 122 -3.12 7.63 3.05
C ASN A 122 -2.73 6.15 3.11
N LEU A 123 -1.42 5.88 3.24
CA LEU A 123 -0.88 4.52 3.38
C LEU A 123 -0.77 4.14 4.85
N VAL A 124 -1.24 2.96 5.19
CA VAL A 124 -1.16 2.40 6.54
C VAL A 124 -0.72 0.94 6.51
N PRO A 125 0.15 0.49 7.44
CA PRO A 125 0.55 -0.91 7.46
C PRO A 125 -0.55 -1.79 8.08
N VAL A 126 -0.65 -3.02 7.61
CA VAL A 126 -1.72 -3.97 8.01
C VAL A 126 -1.70 -4.26 9.51
N ASP A 127 -0.54 -4.32 10.13
CA ASP A 127 -0.40 -4.55 11.58
C ASP A 127 -0.92 -3.39 12.43
N PHE A 128 -0.77 -2.14 11.97
CA PHE A 128 -1.45 -0.99 12.60
C PHE A 128 -2.97 -1.17 12.53
N VAL A 129 -3.50 -1.45 11.34
CA VAL A 129 -4.95 -1.62 11.14
C VAL A 129 -5.49 -2.73 12.04
N ALA A 130 -4.82 -3.89 12.08
CA ALA A 130 -5.25 -5.02 12.90
C ALA A 130 -5.24 -4.69 14.40
N ARG A 131 -4.16 -4.07 14.89
CA ARG A 131 -4.05 -3.66 16.31
C ARG A 131 -5.08 -2.60 16.67
N ALA A 132 -5.31 -1.61 15.80
CA ALA A 132 -6.30 -0.57 16.02
C ALA A 132 -7.72 -1.15 16.10
N ILE A 133 -8.08 -2.04 15.16
CA ILE A 133 -9.39 -2.72 15.19
C ILE A 133 -9.53 -3.54 16.48
N ALA A 134 -8.55 -4.35 16.84
CA ALA A 134 -8.59 -5.16 18.04
C ALA A 134 -8.80 -4.28 19.29
N HIS A 135 -8.01 -3.23 19.45
CA HIS A 135 -8.12 -2.31 20.60
C HIS A 135 -9.48 -1.61 20.66
N ILE A 136 -9.95 -1.03 19.54
CA ILE A 136 -11.24 -0.34 19.48
C ILE A 136 -12.40 -1.32 19.71
N SER A 137 -12.26 -2.59 19.27
CA SER A 137 -13.32 -3.59 19.41
C SER A 137 -13.70 -3.88 20.87
N ASP A 138 -12.74 -3.80 21.78
CA ASP A 138 -12.95 -4.09 23.20
C ASP A 138 -13.42 -2.87 24.00
N ARG A 139 -13.33 -1.64 23.44
CA ARG A 139 -13.72 -0.44 24.19
C ARG A 139 -15.24 -0.30 24.31
N PRO A 140 -15.77 0.00 25.50
CA PRO A 140 -17.20 0.25 25.68
C PRO A 140 -17.61 1.63 25.12
N GLY A 141 -18.90 1.81 24.82
CA GLY A 141 -19.49 3.11 24.48
C GLY A 141 -19.18 3.63 23.07
N LEU A 142 -18.61 2.79 22.18
CA LEU A 142 -18.24 3.18 20.82
C LEU A 142 -19.15 2.59 19.74
N ASP A 143 -20.30 2.04 20.11
CA ASP A 143 -21.23 1.43 19.17
C ASP A 143 -21.92 2.49 18.29
N GLY A 144 -22.18 2.17 17.05
CA GLY A 144 -22.70 3.07 16.04
C GLY A 144 -21.66 4.03 15.45
N GLN A 145 -20.42 4.00 15.91
CA GLN A 145 -19.37 4.89 15.45
C GLN A 145 -18.58 4.33 14.26
N VAL A 146 -17.98 5.24 13.51
CA VAL A 146 -17.07 4.99 12.39
C VAL A 146 -15.70 5.50 12.77
N PHE A 147 -14.68 4.76 12.39
CA PHE A 147 -13.28 5.07 12.68
C PHE A 147 -12.47 5.07 11.38
N HIS A 148 -11.82 6.19 11.08
CA HIS A 148 -10.86 6.25 9.99
C HIS A 148 -9.48 5.79 10.50
N LEU A 149 -9.05 4.61 10.03
CA LEU A 149 -7.72 4.09 10.35
C LEU A 149 -6.74 4.55 9.29
N VAL A 150 -6.30 5.78 9.41
CA VAL A 150 -5.53 6.53 8.42
C VAL A 150 -4.33 7.22 9.08
N ASP A 151 -3.35 7.61 8.28
CA ASP A 151 -2.29 8.50 8.73
C ASP A 151 -2.86 9.93 8.87
N PRO A 152 -2.78 10.57 10.05
CA PRO A 152 -3.25 11.94 10.23
C PRO A 152 -2.46 12.97 9.41
N SER A 153 -1.23 12.63 9.01
CA SER A 153 -0.33 13.50 8.24
C SER A 153 0.22 12.80 6.99
N PRO A 154 -0.66 12.35 6.05
CA PRO A 154 -0.24 11.53 4.93
C PRO A 154 0.70 12.27 3.99
N ALA A 155 1.72 11.57 3.52
CA ALA A 155 2.68 12.10 2.56
C ALA A 155 2.03 12.39 1.20
N SER A 156 2.61 13.30 0.43
CA SER A 156 2.23 13.51 -0.96
C SER A 156 2.55 12.27 -1.82
N PHE A 157 1.92 12.18 -2.99
CA PHE A 157 2.19 11.09 -3.94
C PHE A 157 3.68 11.02 -4.31
N GLY A 158 4.28 12.17 -4.64
CA GLY A 158 5.69 12.25 -5.01
C GLY A 158 6.63 11.91 -3.84
N ASP A 159 6.31 12.35 -2.62
CA ASP A 159 7.10 12.00 -1.44
C ASP A 159 7.01 10.51 -1.13
N THR A 160 5.83 9.92 -1.26
CA THR A 160 5.62 8.48 -1.11
C THR A 160 6.44 7.67 -2.10
N LEU A 161 6.43 8.05 -3.39
CA LEU A 161 7.28 7.41 -4.39
C LEU A 161 8.77 7.54 -4.06
N ASN A 162 9.21 8.73 -3.63
CA ASN A 162 10.61 8.93 -3.26
C ASN A 162 11.04 8.12 -2.02
N VAL A 163 10.13 7.86 -1.07
CA VAL A 163 10.41 6.94 0.03
C VAL A 163 10.72 5.54 -0.51
N PHE A 164 9.92 5.03 -1.45
CA PHE A 164 10.18 3.72 -2.08
C PHE A 164 11.38 3.74 -3.03
N CYS A 165 11.63 4.84 -3.76
CA CYS A 165 12.87 4.98 -4.55
C CYS A 165 14.13 4.88 -3.66
N ARG A 166 14.12 5.50 -2.48
CA ARG A 166 15.22 5.36 -1.51
C ARG A 166 15.36 3.93 -1.01
N ALA A 167 14.25 3.28 -0.66
CA ALA A 167 14.23 1.88 -0.22
C ALA A 167 14.80 0.94 -1.30
N ALA A 168 14.54 1.24 -2.56
CA ALA A 168 15.00 0.50 -3.74
C ALA A 168 16.42 0.84 -4.20
N HIS A 169 17.06 1.85 -3.61
CA HIS A 169 18.30 2.46 -4.15
C HIS A 169 18.15 2.99 -5.58
N ALA A 170 16.95 3.42 -5.97
CA ALA A 170 16.61 3.95 -7.28
C ALA A 170 16.76 5.48 -7.34
N PRO A 171 16.86 6.06 -8.55
CA PRO A 171 16.81 7.51 -8.76
C PRO A 171 15.53 8.11 -8.18
N GLN A 172 15.63 9.35 -7.67
CA GLN A 172 14.51 10.05 -7.02
C GLN A 172 13.92 11.11 -7.94
N PHE A 173 12.62 11.36 -7.77
CA PHE A 173 11.91 12.46 -8.43
C PHE A 173 12.22 13.78 -7.73
N SER A 174 13.32 14.41 -8.15
CA SER A 174 13.84 15.67 -7.55
C SER A 174 13.06 16.89 -8.02
N LEU A 175 12.61 16.89 -9.28
CA LEU A 175 11.75 17.92 -9.85
C LEU A 175 10.34 17.35 -10.00
N ARG A 176 9.35 17.96 -9.36
CA ARG A 176 7.96 17.51 -9.40
C ARG A 176 7.08 18.62 -9.96
N ILE A 177 6.30 18.29 -10.97
CA ILE A 177 5.38 19.21 -11.63
C ILE A 177 3.98 18.84 -11.18
N ASP A 178 3.22 19.83 -10.68
CA ASP A 178 1.80 19.61 -10.37
C ASP A 178 1.07 19.14 -11.64
N ALA A 179 0.29 18.07 -11.52
CA ALA A 179 -0.44 17.47 -12.65
C ALA A 179 -1.31 18.48 -13.41
N ARG A 180 -1.76 19.55 -12.74
CA ARG A 180 -2.52 20.66 -13.37
C ARG A 180 -1.64 21.57 -14.17
N ALA A 181 -0.45 21.92 -13.64
CA ALA A 181 0.50 22.74 -14.36
C ALA A 181 1.01 22.01 -15.61
N ALA A 182 1.18 20.68 -15.51
CA ALA A 182 1.55 19.87 -16.67
C ALA A 182 0.50 19.88 -17.78
N ALA A 183 -0.79 19.99 -17.44
CA ALA A 183 -1.88 20.08 -18.43
C ALA A 183 -1.97 21.46 -19.14
N ILE A 184 -1.35 22.50 -18.57
CA ILE A 184 -1.41 23.89 -19.07
C ILE A 184 -0.07 24.28 -19.71
N LEU A 185 0.97 23.43 -19.65
CA LEU A 185 2.27 23.72 -20.23
C LEU A 185 2.15 23.96 -21.75
N PRO A 186 2.73 25.07 -22.26
CA PRO A 186 2.80 25.33 -23.71
C PRO A 186 3.46 24.16 -24.44
N GLY A 187 2.94 23.81 -25.62
CA GLY A 187 3.41 22.66 -26.40
C GLY A 187 4.92 22.65 -26.70
N ASP A 188 5.57 23.81 -26.65
CA ASP A 188 7.02 23.95 -26.88
C ASP A 188 7.85 23.51 -25.66
N LEU A 189 7.34 23.70 -24.43
CA LEU A 189 7.99 23.20 -23.21
C LEU A 189 7.83 21.68 -23.09
N THR A 190 6.68 21.14 -23.49
CA THR A 190 6.46 19.69 -23.57
C THR A 190 7.38 19.04 -24.61
N LYS A 191 7.60 19.68 -25.77
CA LYS A 191 8.57 19.23 -26.77
C LYS A 191 10.01 19.30 -26.28
N MET A 192 10.39 20.33 -25.54
CA MET A 192 11.71 20.47 -24.95
C MET A 192 12.00 19.43 -23.89
N LEU A 193 11.03 19.11 -23.00
CA LEU A 193 11.13 18.01 -22.04
C LEU A 193 11.17 16.65 -22.75
N GLN A 194 10.42 16.49 -23.84
CA GLN A 194 10.42 15.26 -24.66
C GLN A 194 11.71 15.10 -25.48
N SER A 195 12.41 16.18 -25.84
CA SER A 195 13.66 16.12 -26.58
C SER A 195 14.89 15.79 -25.73
N TRP A 196 14.75 15.79 -24.42
CA TRP A 196 15.86 15.45 -23.52
C TRP A 196 16.23 13.97 -23.70
N THR A 197 17.47 13.69 -24.08
CA THR A 197 17.96 12.34 -24.42
C THR A 197 17.74 11.36 -23.26
N VAL A 198 17.89 11.84 -22.01
CA VAL A 198 17.59 11.06 -20.79
C VAL A 198 16.10 10.71 -20.71
N PHE A 199 15.20 11.64 -21.05
CA PHE A 199 13.75 11.39 -21.03
C PHE A 199 13.34 10.37 -22.10
N GLN A 200 13.92 10.44 -23.29
CA GLN A 200 13.64 9.48 -24.38
C GLN A 200 14.17 8.08 -24.03
N THR A 201 15.34 7.99 -23.40
CA THR A 201 15.91 6.71 -22.98
C THR A 201 15.07 6.09 -21.86
N VAL A 202 14.67 6.88 -20.86
CA VAL A 202 13.78 6.45 -19.77
C VAL A 202 12.40 6.06 -20.32
N LYS A 203 11.82 6.86 -21.23
CA LYS A 203 10.53 6.55 -21.86
C LYS A 203 10.59 5.21 -22.59
N ARG A 204 11.62 4.97 -23.40
CA ARG A 204 11.74 3.76 -24.20
C ARG A 204 12.07 2.53 -23.35
N GLN A 205 12.99 2.61 -22.40
CA GLN A 205 13.42 1.47 -21.60
C GLN A 205 12.52 1.18 -20.40
N VAL A 206 11.86 2.19 -19.85
CA VAL A 206 11.09 2.09 -18.62
C VAL A 206 9.59 1.98 -18.86
N LEU A 207 9.06 2.72 -19.84
CA LEU A 207 7.62 2.79 -20.10
C LEU A 207 7.13 1.84 -21.19
N GLU A 208 8.01 1.39 -22.10
CA GLU A 208 7.63 0.38 -23.08
C GLU A 208 7.37 -0.96 -22.39
N GLY A 209 6.12 -1.43 -22.49
CA GLY A 209 5.67 -2.71 -21.90
C GLY A 209 5.23 -2.63 -20.43
N ILE A 210 5.09 -1.42 -19.82
CA ILE A 210 4.36 -1.28 -18.57
C ILE A 210 2.95 -0.81 -18.88
N ASN A 211 1.97 -1.71 -18.76
CA ASN A 211 0.60 -1.30 -18.55
C ASN A 211 0.50 -0.72 -17.13
N VAL A 212 0.61 0.61 -17.00
CA VAL A 212 0.28 1.27 -15.74
C VAL A 212 -1.24 1.18 -15.59
N PRO A 213 -1.77 0.45 -14.62
CA PRO A 213 -3.21 0.37 -14.43
C PRO A 213 -3.77 1.78 -14.18
N GLU A 214 -4.93 2.10 -14.75
CA GLU A 214 -5.62 3.38 -14.50
C GLU A 214 -5.79 3.65 -13.00
N ALA A 215 -5.92 2.59 -12.20
CA ALA A 215 -5.96 2.67 -10.75
C ALA A 215 -4.70 3.33 -10.15
N ALA A 216 -3.50 3.08 -10.70
CA ALA A 216 -2.27 3.70 -10.21
C ALA A 216 -2.22 5.21 -10.54
N ILE A 217 -2.77 5.61 -11.68
CA ILE A 217 -2.89 7.02 -12.08
C ILE A 217 -3.93 7.74 -11.22
N SER A 218 -5.02 7.05 -10.85
CA SER A 218 -6.08 7.62 -10.02
C SER A 218 -5.59 8.02 -8.62
N TYR A 219 -4.59 7.34 -8.06
CA TYR A 219 -4.01 7.72 -6.76
C TYR A 219 -3.35 9.11 -6.78
N ALA A 220 -2.76 9.52 -7.90
CA ALA A 220 -2.19 10.86 -8.03
C ALA A 220 -3.25 11.98 -8.02
N SER A 221 -4.51 11.66 -8.30
CA SER A 221 -5.60 12.63 -8.38
C SER A 221 -6.43 12.77 -7.09
N VAL A 222 -6.20 11.94 -6.07
CA VAL A 222 -6.94 11.97 -4.79
C VAL A 222 -6.73 13.31 -4.08
N ARG A 223 -7.83 13.99 -3.76
CA ARG A 223 -7.83 15.33 -3.11
C ARG A 223 -8.64 15.36 -1.82
N THR A 224 -9.17 14.23 -1.44
CA THR A 224 -9.91 14.06 -0.21
C THR A 224 -8.95 14.10 0.97
N ARG A 225 -9.23 14.94 1.95
CA ARG A 225 -8.57 14.92 3.26
C ARG A 225 -9.45 14.13 4.22
N PHE A 226 -8.90 13.07 4.78
CA PHE A 226 -9.59 12.26 5.78
C PHE A 226 -9.19 12.72 7.18
N THR A 227 -10.17 12.96 8.05
CA THR A 227 -9.93 13.19 9.48
C THR A 227 -10.12 11.90 10.24
N CYS A 228 -9.41 11.74 11.36
CA CYS A 228 -9.41 10.52 12.17
C CYS A 228 -9.54 10.82 13.68
N ALA A 229 -10.18 11.93 14.03
CA ALA A 229 -10.26 12.38 15.42
C ALA A 229 -10.94 11.36 16.36
N LYS A 230 -11.93 10.61 15.87
CA LYS A 230 -12.58 9.56 16.68
C LYS A 230 -11.65 8.36 16.87
N ALA A 231 -10.94 7.96 15.81
CA ALA A 231 -9.96 6.89 15.90
C ALA A 231 -8.80 7.28 16.83
N GLU A 232 -8.23 8.48 16.69
CA GLU A 232 -7.18 9.00 17.57
C GLU A 232 -7.64 8.99 19.05
N LYS A 233 -8.82 9.52 19.33
CA LYS A 233 -9.40 9.49 20.68
C LYS A 233 -9.62 8.07 21.20
N ALA A 234 -10.06 7.15 20.34
CA ALA A 234 -10.27 5.76 20.72
C ALA A 234 -8.96 5.00 20.95
N LEU A 235 -7.86 5.42 20.33
CA LEU A 235 -6.52 4.84 20.49
C LEU A 235 -5.66 5.55 21.54
N ASP A 236 -6.15 6.65 22.11
CA ASP A 236 -5.41 7.43 23.09
C ASP A 236 -4.94 6.56 24.27
N GLY A 237 -3.68 6.72 24.65
CA GLY A 237 -3.03 5.94 25.70
C GLY A 237 -2.70 4.48 25.36
N SER A 238 -3.02 4.00 24.15
CA SER A 238 -2.77 2.61 23.75
C SER A 238 -1.35 2.35 23.20
N GLY A 239 -0.63 3.40 22.79
CA GLY A 239 0.63 3.28 22.05
C GLY A 239 0.48 2.74 20.63
N ILE A 240 -0.76 2.69 20.08
CA ILE A 240 -1.02 2.25 18.71
C ILE A 240 -1.08 3.47 17.81
N GLU A 241 -0.02 3.65 17.03
CA GLU A 241 0.15 4.78 16.11
C GLU A 241 0.54 4.28 14.73
N VAL A 242 0.30 5.11 13.70
CA VAL A 242 0.80 4.84 12.35
C VAL A 242 2.29 5.13 12.33
N PRO A 243 3.16 4.14 12.09
CA PRO A 243 4.59 4.40 12.02
C PRO A 243 4.93 5.19 10.75
N PRO A 244 5.92 6.10 10.79
CA PRO A 244 6.37 6.82 9.61
C PRO A 244 6.77 5.86 8.48
N LEU A 245 6.24 6.07 7.26
CA LEU A 245 6.49 5.19 6.12
C LEU A 245 7.99 4.94 5.88
N ALA A 246 8.82 5.98 6.03
CA ALA A 246 10.26 5.87 5.84
C ALA A 246 10.95 4.87 6.78
N ALA A 247 10.35 4.57 7.94
CA ALA A 247 10.93 3.64 8.91
C ALA A 247 10.83 2.18 8.47
N TYR A 248 9.84 1.84 7.62
CA TYR A 248 9.58 0.44 7.23
C TYR A 248 9.45 0.21 5.72
N ALA A 249 9.51 1.25 4.88
CA ALA A 249 9.41 1.12 3.43
C ALA A 249 10.43 0.15 2.83
N TRP A 250 11.66 0.09 3.40
CA TRP A 250 12.68 -0.85 2.98
C TRP A 250 12.29 -2.31 3.23
N LYS A 251 11.53 -2.60 4.30
CA LYS A 251 11.01 -3.95 4.58
C LYS A 251 9.94 -4.34 3.58
N ILE A 252 9.03 -3.40 3.26
CA ILE A 252 8.01 -3.59 2.22
C ILE A 252 8.67 -3.87 0.87
N TRP A 253 9.73 -3.10 0.54
CA TRP A 253 10.46 -3.28 -0.70
C TRP A 253 11.17 -4.63 -0.76
N ASP A 254 11.92 -5.00 0.29
CA ASP A 254 12.64 -6.27 0.39
C ASP A 254 11.67 -7.47 0.31
N TYR A 255 10.54 -7.40 1.02
CA TYR A 255 9.52 -8.44 0.95
C TYR A 255 8.92 -8.57 -0.45
N TYR A 256 8.63 -7.44 -1.11
CA TYR A 256 8.13 -7.45 -2.48
C TYR A 256 9.12 -8.13 -3.43
N GLU A 257 10.39 -7.76 -3.40
CA GLU A 257 11.40 -8.34 -4.30
C GLU A 257 11.59 -9.85 -4.07
N ARG A 258 11.49 -10.30 -2.83
CA ARG A 258 11.72 -11.73 -2.51
C ARG A 258 10.50 -12.62 -2.70
N HIS A 259 9.31 -12.10 -2.52
CA HIS A 259 8.11 -12.93 -2.39
C HIS A 259 6.98 -12.60 -3.36
N LEU A 260 6.88 -11.35 -3.81
CA LEU A 260 5.73 -10.88 -4.57
C LEU A 260 6.07 -10.49 -6.02
N ASP A 261 7.34 -10.28 -6.33
CA ASP A 261 7.75 -9.95 -7.68
C ASP A 261 7.61 -11.16 -8.62
N PRO A 262 6.67 -11.14 -9.60
CA PRO A 262 6.45 -12.26 -10.50
C PRO A 262 7.62 -12.50 -11.46
N THR A 263 8.56 -11.55 -11.56
CA THR A 263 9.75 -11.63 -12.41
C THR A 263 11.01 -11.89 -11.59
N ALA A 264 10.91 -11.96 -10.27
CA ALA A 264 12.01 -12.40 -9.46
C ALA A 264 12.44 -13.79 -9.96
N PRO A 265 13.75 -14.03 -10.22
CA PRO A 265 14.19 -15.38 -10.45
C PRO A 265 13.70 -16.18 -9.24
N THR A 266 12.88 -17.19 -9.51
CA THR A 266 12.45 -18.16 -8.48
C THR A 266 13.70 -18.49 -7.72
N ALA A 267 13.75 -18.20 -6.42
CA ALA A 267 14.95 -18.42 -5.62
C ALA A 267 15.43 -19.80 -5.99
N PRO A 268 16.66 -19.94 -6.49
CA PRO A 268 17.09 -21.21 -7.03
C PRO A 268 16.76 -22.21 -5.93
N ASN A 269 15.93 -23.21 -6.28
CA ASN A 269 15.60 -24.24 -5.32
C ASN A 269 16.95 -24.88 -4.98
N PHE A 270 17.59 -24.34 -3.93
CA PHE A 270 18.94 -24.74 -3.53
C PHE A 270 19.00 -26.24 -3.37
N ARG A 271 17.87 -26.83 -2.98
CA ARG A 271 17.72 -28.27 -2.89
C ARG A 271 17.80 -28.94 -4.27
N ALA A 272 17.13 -28.39 -5.29
CA ALA A 272 17.20 -28.94 -6.67
C ALA A 272 18.52 -28.58 -7.36
N ALA A 273 19.04 -27.38 -7.21
CA ALA A 273 20.29 -26.94 -7.82
C ALA A 273 21.51 -27.69 -7.28
N LEU A 274 21.38 -28.23 -6.09
CA LEU A 274 22.43 -29.01 -5.44
C LEU A 274 22.13 -30.53 -5.49
N THR A 275 21.05 -31.03 -6.05
CA THR A 275 20.75 -32.47 -6.14
C THR A 275 21.86 -33.17 -6.88
N ASP A 276 22.37 -34.28 -6.33
CA ASP A 276 23.49 -35.12 -6.87
C ASP A 276 24.85 -34.40 -6.95
N LYS A 277 25.03 -33.28 -6.25
CA LYS A 277 26.31 -32.57 -6.19
C LYS A 277 27.03 -32.84 -4.88
N VAL A 278 28.31 -33.00 -4.90
CA VAL A 278 29.16 -33.10 -3.71
C VAL A 278 29.74 -31.72 -3.43
N ALA A 279 29.61 -31.24 -2.20
CA ALA A 279 30.18 -29.98 -1.75
C ALA A 279 31.36 -30.21 -0.83
N LEU A 280 32.55 -29.71 -1.19
CA LEU A 280 33.73 -29.68 -0.34
C LEU A 280 33.83 -28.29 0.32
N VAL A 281 33.76 -28.26 1.63
CA VAL A 281 33.88 -27.01 2.39
C VAL A 281 35.20 -27.01 3.18
N THR A 282 36.11 -26.12 2.83
CA THR A 282 37.38 -25.93 3.57
C THR A 282 37.16 -25.02 4.76
N GLY A 283 37.90 -25.18 5.85
CA GLY A 283 37.75 -24.37 7.08
C GLY A 283 36.46 -24.68 7.84
N ALA A 284 35.89 -25.87 7.71
CA ALA A 284 34.61 -26.26 8.29
C ALA A 284 34.64 -26.51 9.82
N SER A 285 35.80 -26.41 10.47
CA SER A 285 35.93 -26.57 11.92
C SER A 285 35.35 -25.43 12.75
N SER A 286 35.30 -24.21 12.21
CA SER A 286 34.78 -23.00 12.91
C SER A 286 34.31 -21.93 11.94
N GLY A 287 33.64 -20.88 12.46
CA GLY A 287 33.28 -19.67 11.72
C GLY A 287 32.42 -19.91 10.49
N ILE A 288 32.70 -19.19 9.40
CA ILE A 288 31.92 -19.19 8.16
C ILE A 288 31.90 -20.58 7.52
N GLY A 289 33.05 -21.27 7.45
CA GLY A 289 33.13 -22.61 6.84
C GLY A 289 32.24 -23.63 7.55
N ARG A 290 32.17 -23.60 8.90
CA ARG A 290 31.26 -24.44 9.67
C ARG A 290 29.80 -24.11 9.40
N ALA A 291 29.44 -22.82 9.40
CA ALA A 291 28.07 -22.38 9.13
C ALA A 291 27.62 -22.80 7.71
N THR A 292 28.51 -22.65 6.73
CA THR A 292 28.27 -23.10 5.33
C THR A 292 28.08 -24.60 5.26
N ALA A 293 28.93 -25.40 5.90
CA ALA A 293 28.81 -26.85 5.91
C ALA A 293 27.48 -27.31 6.55
N VAL A 294 27.09 -26.72 7.67
CA VAL A 294 25.82 -27.01 8.34
C VAL A 294 24.63 -26.63 7.45
N ALA A 295 24.66 -25.43 6.83
CA ALA A 295 23.62 -25.00 5.91
C ALA A 295 23.46 -25.93 4.70
N LEU A 296 24.56 -26.38 4.10
CA LEU A 296 24.55 -27.35 3.00
C LEU A 296 24.03 -28.71 3.46
N ALA A 297 24.44 -29.21 4.62
CA ALA A 297 23.97 -30.49 5.16
C ALA A 297 22.47 -30.44 5.49
N SER A 298 21.95 -29.34 6.02
CA SER A 298 20.52 -29.17 6.30
C SER A 298 19.63 -29.24 5.05
N GLN A 299 20.21 -29.03 3.86
CA GLN A 299 19.53 -29.18 2.58
C GLN A 299 19.61 -30.63 2.02
N GLY A 300 19.97 -31.60 2.84
CA GLY A 300 20.00 -33.02 2.46
C GLY A 300 21.25 -33.43 1.66
N ARG A 301 22.39 -32.83 1.95
CA ARG A 301 23.68 -33.12 1.32
C ARG A 301 24.54 -34.09 2.17
N ARG A 302 25.22 -34.96 1.49
CA ARG A 302 26.32 -35.74 2.05
C ARG A 302 27.65 -35.03 1.80
#